data_626d7e57cd0782eacfa66fff77890f8d
#
_entry.id   626d7e57cd0782eacfa66fff77890f8d
#
_cell.length_a   1.000
_cell.length_b   1.000
_cell.length_c   1.000
_cell.angle_alpha   90.00
_cell.angle_beta   90.00
_cell.angle_gamma   90.00
#
_symmetry.space_group_name_H-M   'P 1'
#
loop_
_entity.id
_entity.type
_entity.pdbx_description
1 polymer ?
#
loop_
_entity_poly.entity_id
_entity_poly.type
_entity_poly.pdbx_seq_one_letter_code
_entity_poly.pdbx_strand_id
1 'polypeptide(L)'
;MTSEPNGKLLQEGTKKNIVNLFPKQGECSYVSCYCEENVYKLVEEVTKSYPSELNKCFAVFISNQSRTVPLWKQRAGKDEDRLIIWDYHVIFVYHPEPEKCLVYDLDSELPFPTYVHKYVIETFRTDQILKPDYFRYFRVIGACEFIKEFASDRRHMRRPDGSWIKPPPNYPAITAANSIHNLEEYIQMDHSKGPGQVLNLTQFVQRFYKPAT
;
A
#
# COMPACT_ATOMS: atom_id res chain seq x y z
N MET A 1 -20.12 33.65 -53.71
CA MET A 1 -19.00 32.79 -53.22
C MET A 1 -18.84 33.06 -51.75
N THR A 2 -19.45 32.26 -50.97
CA THR A 2 -19.45 32.37 -49.49
C THR A 2 -18.60 31.22 -48.94
N SER A 3 -17.49 31.57 -48.33
CA SER A 3 -16.58 30.62 -47.66
C SER A 3 -17.14 30.29 -46.28
N GLU A 4 -17.39 29.00 -46.03
CA GLU A 4 -17.71 28.46 -44.70
C GLU A 4 -16.47 28.45 -43.80
N PRO A 5 -16.59 28.73 -42.51
CA PRO A 5 -15.50 28.55 -41.57
C PRO A 5 -15.49 27.10 -41.05
N ASN A 6 -14.37 26.43 -41.25
CA ASN A 6 -14.03 25.13 -40.67
C ASN A 6 -14.00 25.22 -39.14
N GLY A 7 -15.07 24.77 -38.49
CA GLY A 7 -15.12 24.56 -37.07
C GLY A 7 -14.29 23.31 -36.67
N LYS A 8 -13.08 23.48 -36.11
CA LYS A 8 -12.39 22.43 -35.40
C LYS A 8 -13.17 22.06 -34.13
N LEU A 9 -13.82 20.90 -34.14
CA LEU A 9 -14.30 20.26 -32.89
C LEU A 9 -13.09 19.95 -32.04
N LEU A 10 -12.90 20.70 -30.97
CA LEU A 10 -12.04 20.30 -29.86
C LEU A 10 -12.74 19.13 -29.18
N GLN A 11 -12.18 17.92 -29.31
CA GLN A 11 -12.60 16.79 -28.50
C GLN A 11 -12.25 17.13 -27.05
N GLU A 12 -13.24 17.50 -26.27
CA GLU A 12 -13.16 17.54 -24.81
C GLU A 12 -12.88 16.11 -24.33
N GLY A 13 -11.64 15.85 -23.98
CA GLY A 13 -11.23 14.61 -23.30
C GLY A 13 -12.03 14.51 -22.00
N THR A 14 -12.97 13.57 -21.94
CA THR A 14 -13.72 13.24 -20.73
C THR A 14 -12.71 12.90 -19.62
N LYS A 15 -12.51 13.82 -18.67
CA LYS A 15 -11.80 13.53 -17.41
C LYS A 15 -12.54 12.39 -16.74
N LYS A 16 -12.04 11.16 -16.86
CA LYS A 16 -12.57 10.02 -16.10
C LYS A 16 -12.41 10.36 -14.62
N ASN A 17 -13.52 10.39 -13.90
CA ASN A 17 -13.50 10.57 -12.45
C ASN A 17 -12.84 9.35 -11.83
N ILE A 18 -11.89 9.58 -10.92
CA ILE A 18 -11.30 8.51 -10.11
C ILE A 18 -12.41 7.87 -9.26
N VAL A 19 -12.49 6.54 -9.27
CA VAL A 19 -13.43 5.81 -8.40
C VAL A 19 -12.97 5.97 -6.96
N ASN A 20 -13.86 6.40 -6.08
CA ASN A 20 -13.63 6.40 -4.65
C ASN A 20 -13.86 4.98 -4.11
N LEU A 21 -12.78 4.25 -3.83
CA LEU A 21 -12.83 2.83 -3.46
C LEU A 21 -13.31 2.58 -2.04
N PHE A 22 -13.11 3.54 -1.14
CA PHE A 22 -13.36 3.34 0.29
C PHE A 22 -14.08 4.53 0.91
N PRO A 23 -14.82 4.31 2.01
CA PRO A 23 -15.34 5.38 2.84
C PRO A 23 -14.21 6.14 3.55
N LYS A 24 -14.54 6.95 4.55
CA LYS A 24 -13.52 7.61 5.38
C LYS A 24 -12.66 6.57 6.13
N GLN A 25 -11.41 6.90 6.39
CA GLN A 25 -10.43 6.03 7.09
C GLN A 25 -11.00 5.36 8.35
N GLY A 26 -11.71 6.12 9.20
CA GLY A 26 -12.29 5.60 10.44
C GLY A 26 -13.49 4.67 10.28
N GLU A 27 -14.00 4.50 9.07
CA GLU A 27 -15.11 3.59 8.74
C GLU A 27 -14.59 2.27 8.13
N CYS A 28 -13.31 2.21 7.78
CA CYS A 28 -12.68 0.98 7.30
C CYS A 28 -12.39 0.00 8.44
N SER A 29 -12.36 -1.30 8.13
CA SER A 29 -11.89 -2.31 9.08
C SER A 29 -10.43 -2.07 9.43
N TYR A 30 -10.14 -1.86 10.72
CA TYR A 30 -8.80 -1.56 11.20
C TYR A 30 -8.50 -2.23 12.53
N VAL A 31 -7.35 -2.90 12.59
CA VAL A 31 -6.80 -3.44 13.84
C VAL A 31 -5.33 -3.02 13.93
N SER A 32 -4.98 -2.33 15.02
CA SER A 32 -3.61 -1.84 15.23
C SER A 32 -2.58 -2.98 15.25
N CYS A 33 -1.44 -2.79 14.60
CA CYS A 33 -0.35 -3.77 14.46
C CYS A 33 -0.67 -4.99 13.58
N TYR A 34 -1.69 -4.92 12.74
CA TYR A 34 -2.05 -5.93 11.75
C TYR A 34 -2.21 -5.27 10.37
N CYS A 35 -1.20 -4.48 9.96
CA CYS A 35 -1.27 -3.69 8.72
C CYS A 35 -1.47 -4.55 7.48
N GLU A 36 -0.90 -5.75 7.43
CA GLU A 36 -1.08 -6.72 6.36
C GLU A 36 -2.52 -7.23 6.24
N GLU A 37 -3.16 -7.49 7.39
CA GLU A 37 -4.57 -7.92 7.42
C GLU A 37 -5.51 -6.74 7.14
N ASN A 38 -5.17 -5.52 7.62
CA ASN A 38 -5.92 -4.31 7.29
C ASN A 38 -5.95 -4.07 5.77
N VAL A 39 -4.80 -4.19 5.09
CA VAL A 39 -4.72 -4.09 3.63
C VAL A 39 -5.46 -5.24 2.94
N TYR A 40 -5.39 -6.47 3.48
CA TYR A 40 -6.17 -7.58 2.96
C TYR A 40 -7.68 -7.28 2.97
N LYS A 41 -8.19 -6.67 4.05
CA LYS A 41 -9.59 -6.24 4.14
C LYS A 41 -9.96 -5.16 3.12
N LEU A 42 -9.05 -4.23 2.83
CA LEU A 42 -9.26 -3.28 1.74
C LEU A 42 -9.34 -3.98 0.38
N VAL A 43 -8.47 -4.97 0.12
CA VAL A 43 -8.54 -5.76 -1.13
C VAL A 43 -9.82 -6.58 -1.21
N GLU A 44 -10.29 -7.18 -0.11
CA GLU A 44 -11.60 -7.86 -0.07
C GLU A 44 -12.74 -6.92 -0.45
N GLU A 45 -12.74 -5.69 0.07
CA GLU A 45 -13.77 -4.69 -0.23
C GLU A 45 -13.77 -4.32 -1.71
N VAL A 46 -12.58 -4.07 -2.30
CA VAL A 46 -12.49 -3.80 -3.75
C VAL A 46 -12.95 -4.99 -4.57
N THR A 47 -12.61 -6.22 -4.16
CA THR A 47 -13.04 -7.44 -4.85
C THR A 47 -14.57 -7.56 -4.89
N LYS A 48 -15.25 -7.14 -3.83
CA LYS A 48 -16.72 -7.18 -3.71
C LYS A 48 -17.41 -6.03 -4.43
N SER A 49 -16.93 -4.81 -4.19
CA SER A 49 -17.65 -3.59 -4.57
C SER A 49 -17.18 -2.99 -5.89
N TYR A 50 -15.91 -3.21 -6.26
CA TYR A 50 -15.27 -2.61 -7.46
C TYR A 50 -14.37 -3.62 -8.20
N PRO A 51 -14.88 -4.80 -8.60
CA PRO A 51 -14.06 -5.86 -9.20
C PRO A 51 -13.31 -5.44 -10.46
N SER A 52 -13.84 -4.49 -11.24
CA SER A 52 -13.17 -3.93 -12.42
C SER A 52 -11.92 -3.09 -12.10
N GLU A 53 -11.79 -2.61 -10.86
CA GLU A 53 -10.64 -1.82 -10.42
C GLU A 53 -9.53 -2.68 -9.78
N LEU A 54 -9.81 -3.93 -9.43
CA LEU A 54 -8.91 -4.79 -8.67
C LEU A 54 -7.55 -4.98 -9.34
N ASN A 55 -7.49 -5.07 -10.67
CA ASN A 55 -6.25 -5.20 -11.44
C ASN A 55 -5.36 -3.94 -11.45
N LYS A 56 -5.89 -2.82 -10.94
CA LYS A 56 -5.18 -1.54 -10.78
C LYS A 56 -4.74 -1.31 -9.32
N CYS A 57 -4.99 -2.29 -8.45
CA CYS A 57 -4.72 -2.22 -7.02
C CYS A 57 -3.55 -3.11 -6.64
N PHE A 58 -2.79 -2.67 -5.62
CA PHE A 58 -1.59 -3.35 -5.14
C PHE A 58 -1.53 -3.33 -3.62
N ALA A 59 -1.10 -4.44 -3.02
CA ALA A 59 -0.56 -4.47 -1.67
C ALA A 59 0.95 -4.22 -1.75
N VAL A 60 1.46 -3.30 -0.94
CA VAL A 60 2.89 -2.96 -0.94
C VAL A 60 3.44 -3.16 0.47
N PHE A 61 4.28 -4.16 0.63
CA PHE A 61 5.04 -4.42 1.85
C PHE A 61 6.32 -3.60 1.83
N ILE A 62 6.57 -2.88 2.90
CA ILE A 62 7.74 -2.01 3.08
C ILE A 62 8.57 -2.61 4.20
N SER A 63 9.79 -3.02 3.90
CA SER A 63 10.73 -3.59 4.88
C SER A 63 12.17 -3.44 4.41
N ASN A 64 13.10 -4.02 5.14
CA ASN A 64 14.51 -4.20 4.76
C ASN A 64 15.09 -5.42 5.50
N GLN A 65 16.36 -5.74 5.21
CA GLN A 65 17.01 -6.87 5.83
C GLN A 65 17.14 -6.73 7.35
N SER A 66 17.31 -5.49 7.84
CA SER A 66 17.46 -5.18 9.26
C SER A 66 16.12 -5.08 10.00
N ARG A 67 14.98 -5.18 9.32
CA ARG A 67 13.65 -4.98 9.91
C ARG A 67 13.54 -3.63 10.64
N THR A 68 14.03 -2.57 10.01
CA THR A 68 14.09 -1.21 10.57
C THR A 68 13.79 -0.17 9.50
N VAL A 69 12.51 0.06 9.23
CA VAL A 69 12.06 1.01 8.20
C VAL A 69 11.44 2.25 8.83
N PRO A 70 12.10 3.41 8.75
CA PRO A 70 11.55 4.67 9.23
C PRO A 70 10.45 5.18 8.29
N LEU A 71 9.27 5.43 8.85
CA LEU A 71 8.16 6.09 8.17
C LEU A 71 7.69 7.27 9.02
N TRP A 72 7.51 8.42 8.38
CA TRP A 72 6.98 9.63 8.99
C TRP A 72 5.47 9.73 8.85
N LYS A 73 4.84 10.67 9.55
CA LYS A 73 3.40 10.91 9.52
C LYS A 73 2.56 9.69 9.91
N GLN A 74 3.09 8.89 10.84
CA GLN A 74 2.40 7.71 11.37
C GLN A 74 1.61 8.07 12.63
N ARG A 75 0.35 7.65 12.74
CA ARG A 75 -0.57 7.96 13.86
C ARG A 75 -0.04 7.52 15.22
N ALA A 76 0.74 6.43 15.26
CA ALA A 76 1.34 5.91 16.48
C ALA A 76 2.61 6.69 16.91
N GLY A 77 3.18 7.54 16.04
CA GLY A 77 4.34 8.37 16.35
C GLY A 77 4.02 9.40 17.46
N LYS A 78 5.01 9.67 18.31
CA LYS A 78 4.82 10.56 19.47
C LYS A 78 5.53 11.90 19.34
N ASP A 79 6.50 11.99 18.44
CA ASP A 79 7.22 13.22 18.14
C ASP A 79 6.46 14.12 17.15
N GLU A 80 6.96 15.32 16.90
CA GLU A 80 6.36 16.28 15.97
C GLU A 80 6.30 15.76 14.53
N ASP A 81 7.26 14.94 14.13
CA ASP A 81 7.38 14.35 12.81
C ASP A 81 6.53 13.08 12.67
N ARG A 82 5.98 12.58 13.78
CA ARG A 82 5.23 11.32 13.82
C ARG A 82 6.03 10.16 13.21
N LEU A 83 7.32 10.07 13.58
CA LEU A 83 8.21 9.01 13.11
C LEU A 83 7.95 7.71 13.86
N ILE A 84 7.85 6.61 13.10
CA ILE A 84 7.91 5.24 13.61
C ILE A 84 8.98 4.48 12.82
N ILE A 85 9.76 3.69 13.53
CA ILE A 85 10.63 2.67 12.92
C ILE A 85 9.89 1.35 12.99
N TRP A 86 9.38 0.90 11.85
CA TRP A 86 8.65 -0.36 11.72
C TRP A 86 9.60 -1.52 11.44
N ASP A 87 9.27 -2.72 11.85
CA ASP A 87 9.90 -3.95 11.35
C ASP A 87 9.46 -4.23 9.91
N TYR A 88 8.20 -4.00 9.61
CA TYR A 88 7.61 -3.87 8.28
C TYR A 88 6.32 -3.04 8.38
N HIS A 89 5.89 -2.49 7.26
CA HIS A 89 4.58 -1.83 7.13
C HIS A 89 3.94 -2.20 5.80
N VAL A 90 2.61 -2.17 5.74
CA VAL A 90 1.87 -2.52 4.52
C VAL A 90 0.89 -1.41 4.19
N ILE A 91 0.91 -0.98 2.92
CA ILE A 91 0.01 0.04 2.38
C ILE A 91 -0.76 -0.52 1.18
N PHE A 92 -1.94 0.02 0.93
CA PHE A 92 -2.70 -0.25 -0.29
C PHE A 92 -2.45 0.87 -1.29
N VAL A 93 -2.18 0.50 -2.55
CA VAL A 93 -1.94 1.43 -3.66
C VAL A 93 -2.97 1.20 -4.75
N TYR A 94 -3.61 2.28 -5.21
CA TYR A 94 -4.54 2.29 -6.34
C TYR A 94 -4.00 3.17 -7.46
N HIS A 95 -3.75 2.58 -8.63
CA HIS A 95 -3.14 3.22 -9.79
C HIS A 95 -4.06 3.10 -11.01
N PRO A 96 -5.18 3.87 -11.03
CA PRO A 96 -6.18 3.79 -12.09
C PRO A 96 -5.69 4.28 -13.45
N GLU A 97 -4.79 5.29 -13.45
CA GLU A 97 -4.26 5.94 -14.63
C GLU A 97 -2.77 6.29 -14.41
N PRO A 98 -1.95 6.39 -15.47
CA PRO A 98 -0.50 6.62 -15.35
C PRO A 98 -0.10 7.84 -14.50
N GLU A 99 -0.94 8.89 -14.49
CA GLU A 99 -0.70 10.16 -13.79
C GLU A 99 -1.40 10.22 -12.42
N LYS A 100 -2.19 9.22 -12.10
CA LYS A 100 -3.03 9.20 -10.89
C LYS A 100 -2.75 7.94 -10.10
N CYS A 101 -1.99 8.07 -9.05
CA CYS A 101 -1.70 7.00 -8.11
C CYS A 101 -2.03 7.46 -6.69
N LEU A 102 -2.81 6.68 -5.99
CA LEU A 102 -3.34 6.94 -4.65
C LEU A 102 -2.82 5.90 -3.67
N VAL A 103 -2.42 6.37 -2.50
CA VAL A 103 -2.02 5.53 -1.36
C VAL A 103 -3.11 5.59 -0.30
N TYR A 104 -3.50 4.44 0.19
CA TYR A 104 -4.38 4.27 1.34
C TYR A 104 -3.57 3.60 2.45
N ASP A 105 -3.24 4.37 3.47
CA ASP A 105 -2.53 3.90 4.65
C ASP A 105 -3.37 4.18 5.89
N LEU A 106 -3.83 3.12 6.53
CA LEU A 106 -4.71 3.19 7.71
C LEU A 106 -3.97 3.63 8.98
N ASP A 107 -2.64 3.57 8.98
CA ASP A 107 -1.78 4.02 10.08
C ASP A 107 -1.23 5.44 9.88
N SER A 108 -1.51 6.09 8.74
CA SER A 108 -1.03 7.45 8.43
C SER A 108 -1.95 8.55 8.97
N GLU A 109 -1.37 9.71 9.30
CA GLU A 109 -2.09 10.96 9.57
C GLU A 109 -2.45 11.71 8.28
N LEU A 110 -1.88 11.32 7.14
CA LEU A 110 -2.19 11.94 5.87
C LEU A 110 -3.63 11.64 5.43
N PRO A 111 -4.19 12.42 4.50
CA PRO A 111 -5.52 12.15 3.94
C PRO A 111 -5.64 10.72 3.41
N PHE A 112 -6.85 10.16 3.49
CA PHE A 112 -7.19 8.83 3.04
C PHE A 112 -8.24 8.90 1.92
N PRO A 113 -7.81 8.79 0.62
CA PRO A 113 -6.44 8.54 0.14
C PRO A 113 -5.54 9.78 0.07
N THR A 114 -4.23 9.54 -0.09
CA THR A 114 -3.22 10.55 -0.43
C THR A 114 -2.59 10.24 -1.79
N TYR A 115 -2.34 11.24 -2.62
CA TYR A 115 -1.57 11.04 -3.85
C TYR A 115 -0.16 10.51 -3.56
N VAL A 116 0.33 9.57 -4.39
CA VAL A 116 1.62 8.90 -4.16
C VAL A 116 2.79 9.88 -4.01
N HIS A 117 2.85 10.95 -4.82
CA HIS A 117 3.93 11.93 -4.73
C HIS A 117 3.96 12.63 -3.36
N LYS A 118 2.81 13.01 -2.82
CA LYS A 118 2.69 13.60 -1.48
C LYS A 118 3.07 12.58 -0.41
N TYR A 119 2.59 11.33 -0.53
CA TYR A 119 2.93 10.27 0.41
C TYR A 119 4.44 10.00 0.43
N VAL A 120 5.10 9.97 -0.73
CA VAL A 120 6.57 9.82 -0.84
C VAL A 120 7.29 10.97 -0.14
N ILE A 121 6.89 12.22 -0.37
CA ILE A 121 7.54 13.40 0.24
C ILE A 121 7.35 13.42 1.75
N GLU A 122 6.14 13.16 2.24
CA GLU A 122 5.78 13.32 3.64
C GLU A 122 6.14 12.08 4.49
N THR A 123 5.95 10.87 3.95
CA THR A 123 6.09 9.61 4.71
C THR A 123 7.42 8.92 4.43
N PHE A 124 7.86 8.85 3.18
CA PHE A 124 9.14 8.21 2.88
C PHE A 124 10.31 9.18 2.98
N ARG A 125 10.13 10.42 2.55
CA ARG A 125 11.22 11.40 2.39
C ARG A 125 12.30 10.83 1.46
N THR A 126 13.56 11.26 1.59
CA THR A 126 14.69 10.77 0.79
C THR A 126 15.54 9.76 1.58
N ASP A 127 16.07 8.74 0.90
CA ASP A 127 17.03 7.82 1.52
C ASP A 127 18.38 8.49 1.82
N GLN A 128 18.67 9.67 1.21
CA GLN A 128 19.92 10.41 1.45
C GLN A 128 20.11 10.88 2.90
N ILE A 129 19.02 11.01 3.66
CA ILE A 129 19.09 11.38 5.09
C ILE A 129 19.24 10.16 6.01
N LEU A 130 19.22 8.95 5.45
CA LEU A 130 19.24 7.70 6.20
C LEU A 130 20.60 7.02 6.12
N LYS A 131 20.92 6.24 7.17
CA LYS A 131 21.98 5.25 7.08
C LYS A 131 21.51 4.06 6.25
N PRO A 132 22.42 3.30 5.58
CA PRO A 132 22.05 2.17 4.71
C PRO A 132 21.13 1.13 5.36
N ASP A 133 21.32 0.84 6.65
CA ASP A 133 20.50 -0.13 7.39
C ASP A 133 19.01 0.28 7.49
N TYR A 134 18.69 1.54 7.24
CA TYR A 134 17.35 2.09 7.25
C TYR A 134 16.76 2.29 5.84
N PHE A 135 17.48 1.94 4.77
CA PHE A 135 16.94 2.05 3.42
C PHE A 135 15.74 1.13 3.28
N ARG A 136 14.70 1.64 2.61
CA ARG A 136 13.42 0.94 2.44
C ARG A 136 13.38 0.25 1.11
N TYR A 137 12.85 -0.97 1.13
CA TYR A 137 12.48 -1.72 -0.05
C TYR A 137 10.99 -1.96 -0.04
N PHE A 138 10.42 -2.09 -1.23
CA PHE A 138 9.00 -2.13 -1.49
C PHE A 138 8.68 -3.38 -2.28
N ARG A 139 8.07 -4.37 -1.63
CA ARG A 139 7.53 -5.52 -2.34
C ARG A 139 6.13 -5.20 -2.81
N VAL A 140 5.96 -5.11 -4.12
CA VAL A 140 4.72 -4.73 -4.79
C VAL A 140 4.04 -5.98 -5.33
N ILE A 141 2.85 -6.29 -4.83
CA ILE A 141 2.05 -7.44 -5.21
C ILE A 141 0.72 -6.96 -5.81
N GLY A 142 0.31 -7.50 -6.94
CA GLY A 142 -1.02 -7.23 -7.49
C GLY A 142 -2.13 -7.70 -6.54
N ALA A 143 -3.17 -6.90 -6.35
CA ALA A 143 -4.26 -7.24 -5.43
C ALA A 143 -4.96 -8.56 -5.78
N CYS A 144 -5.06 -8.90 -7.08
CA CYS A 144 -5.60 -10.19 -7.54
C CYS A 144 -4.77 -11.40 -7.07
N GLU A 145 -3.44 -11.26 -6.99
CA GLU A 145 -2.54 -12.28 -6.46
C GLU A 145 -2.61 -12.31 -4.94
N PHE A 146 -2.49 -11.13 -4.30
CA PHE A 146 -2.48 -11.00 -2.86
C PHE A 146 -3.71 -11.62 -2.18
N ILE A 147 -4.92 -11.35 -2.70
CA ILE A 147 -6.16 -11.87 -2.10
C ILE A 147 -6.29 -13.40 -2.18
N LYS A 148 -5.61 -14.03 -3.14
CA LYS A 148 -5.67 -15.49 -3.34
C LYS A 148 -4.60 -16.25 -2.59
N GLU A 149 -3.40 -15.66 -2.47
CA GLU A 149 -2.20 -16.38 -2.05
C GLU A 149 -1.72 -16.01 -0.64
N PHE A 150 -2.13 -14.85 -0.11
CA PHE A 150 -1.69 -14.41 1.21
C PHE A 150 -2.37 -15.21 2.32
N ALA A 151 -1.56 -15.61 3.33
CA ALA A 151 -2.04 -16.30 4.52
C ALA A 151 -1.27 -15.85 5.77
N SER A 152 -1.98 -15.65 6.89
CA SER A 152 -1.38 -15.33 8.18
C SER A 152 -2.18 -15.97 9.32
N ASP A 153 -1.57 -16.93 10.01
CA ASP A 153 -2.12 -17.52 11.23
C ASP A 153 -1.81 -16.68 12.49
N ARG A 154 -1.22 -15.51 12.29
CA ARG A 154 -0.88 -14.54 13.35
C ARG A 154 0.17 -15.02 14.34
N ARG A 155 0.96 -16.09 14.01
CA ARG A 155 2.02 -16.60 14.91
C ARG A 155 3.07 -15.56 15.26
N HIS A 156 3.38 -14.61 14.35
CA HIS A 156 4.31 -13.49 14.59
C HIS A 156 3.84 -12.55 15.71
N MET A 157 2.54 -12.56 16.04
CA MET A 157 1.95 -11.74 17.11
C MET A 157 1.76 -12.54 18.42
N ARG A 158 2.35 -13.74 18.54
CA ARG A 158 2.33 -14.54 19.77
C ARG A 158 3.68 -14.49 20.47
N ARG A 159 3.64 -14.35 21.79
CA ARG A 159 4.80 -14.54 22.65
C ARG A 159 5.10 -16.02 22.84
N PRO A 160 6.31 -16.39 23.35
CA PRO A 160 6.65 -17.78 23.66
C PRO A 160 5.69 -18.46 24.64
N ASP A 161 5.05 -17.71 25.53
CA ASP A 161 4.05 -18.21 26.49
C ASP A 161 2.66 -18.39 25.87
N GLY A 162 2.50 -18.14 24.57
CA GLY A 162 1.26 -18.24 23.83
C GLY A 162 0.34 -17.01 23.93
N SER A 163 0.67 -16.03 24.76
CA SER A 163 -0.10 -14.79 24.85
C SER A 163 0.08 -13.91 23.61
N TRP A 164 -0.90 -13.03 23.36
CA TRP A 164 -0.83 -12.09 22.24
C TRP A 164 0.02 -10.86 22.58
N ILE A 165 0.85 -10.41 21.64
CA ILE A 165 1.57 -9.12 21.74
C ILE A 165 0.56 -7.98 21.67
N LYS A 166 -0.42 -8.08 20.77
CA LYS A 166 -1.60 -7.22 20.67
C LYS A 166 -2.83 -8.09 20.44
N PRO A 167 -4.03 -7.67 20.88
CA PRO A 167 -5.26 -8.40 20.64
C PRO A 167 -5.45 -8.67 19.15
N PRO A 168 -5.75 -9.91 18.74
CA PRO A 168 -5.95 -10.24 17.34
C PRO A 168 -7.28 -9.67 16.81
N PRO A 169 -7.42 -9.53 15.48
CA PRO A 169 -8.69 -9.26 14.84
C PRO A 169 -9.78 -10.26 15.28
N ASN A 170 -11.03 -9.79 15.32
CA ASN A 170 -12.19 -10.59 15.73
C ASN A 170 -12.77 -11.51 14.64
N TYR A 171 -12.07 -11.61 13.50
CA TYR A 171 -12.42 -12.51 12.41
C TYR A 171 -11.39 -13.66 12.30
N PRO A 172 -11.72 -14.76 11.61
CA PRO A 172 -10.80 -15.89 11.43
C PRO A 172 -9.48 -15.46 10.79
N ALA A 173 -8.39 -16.16 11.11
CA ALA A 173 -7.10 -15.96 10.47
C ALA A 173 -7.23 -16.16 8.95
N ILE A 174 -6.43 -15.40 8.19
CA ILE A 174 -6.45 -15.44 6.73
C ILE A 174 -5.71 -16.68 6.25
N THR A 175 -6.36 -17.49 5.42
CA THR A 175 -5.79 -18.71 4.84
C THR A 175 -5.89 -18.67 3.32
N ALA A 176 -4.91 -19.23 2.65
CA ALA A 176 -4.91 -19.47 1.22
C ALA A 176 -5.11 -20.97 0.93
N ALA A 177 -5.42 -21.32 -0.32
CA ALA A 177 -5.65 -22.72 -0.71
C ALA A 177 -4.48 -23.64 -0.36
N ASN A 178 -3.24 -23.16 -0.46
CA ASN A 178 -2.02 -23.93 -0.27
C ASN A 178 -1.19 -23.50 0.93
N SER A 179 -1.68 -22.57 1.76
CA SER A 179 -0.92 -22.05 2.90
C SER A 179 -1.84 -21.58 4.02
N ILE A 180 -1.41 -21.82 5.25
CA ILE A 180 -2.01 -21.23 6.45
C ILE A 180 -1.18 -20.05 6.97
N HIS A 181 0.08 -19.91 6.50
CA HIS A 181 0.99 -18.82 6.89
C HIS A 181 2.14 -18.72 5.91
N ASN A 182 2.28 -17.55 5.27
CA ASN A 182 3.38 -17.23 4.36
C ASN A 182 3.83 -15.77 4.47
N LEU A 183 3.47 -15.08 5.54
CA LEU A 183 3.78 -13.66 5.76
C LEU A 183 5.27 -13.33 5.57
N GLU A 184 6.18 -14.23 6.01
CA GLU A 184 7.62 -14.03 5.90
C GLU A 184 8.10 -13.89 4.43
N GLU A 185 7.42 -14.55 3.50
CA GLU A 185 7.72 -14.45 2.06
C GLU A 185 7.40 -13.06 1.49
N TYR A 186 6.45 -12.35 2.11
CA TYR A 186 6.05 -10.99 1.75
C TYR A 186 6.94 -9.92 2.40
N ILE A 187 7.43 -10.17 3.61
CA ILE A 187 8.25 -9.20 4.36
C ILE A 187 9.70 -9.22 3.90
N GLN A 188 10.25 -10.38 3.52
CA GLN A 188 11.62 -10.47 3.01
C GLN A 188 11.79 -9.64 1.73
N MET A 189 12.95 -8.98 1.58
CA MET A 189 13.23 -8.08 0.46
C MET A 189 14.29 -8.62 -0.50
N ASP A 190 14.47 -9.94 -0.54
CA ASP A 190 15.27 -10.61 -1.57
C ASP A 190 14.51 -10.56 -2.91
N HIS A 191 15.14 -9.99 -3.93
CA HIS A 191 14.56 -9.82 -5.27
C HIS A 191 14.29 -11.14 -5.99
N SER A 192 14.94 -12.23 -5.57
CA SER A 192 14.82 -13.55 -6.20
C SER A 192 13.77 -14.44 -5.54
N LYS A 193 13.15 -13.98 -4.44
CA LYS A 193 12.26 -14.81 -3.61
C LYS A 193 10.94 -14.10 -3.31
N GLY A 194 9.91 -14.91 -3.05
CA GLY A 194 8.58 -14.43 -2.68
C GLY A 194 7.77 -13.87 -3.85
N PRO A 195 6.52 -13.47 -3.58
CA PRO A 195 5.59 -12.98 -4.60
C PRO A 195 5.91 -11.56 -5.06
N GLY A 196 5.35 -11.18 -6.21
CA GLY A 196 5.43 -9.82 -6.74
C GLY A 196 6.85 -9.37 -7.09
N GLN A 197 7.12 -8.08 -6.95
CA GLN A 197 8.39 -7.45 -7.32
C GLN A 197 8.93 -6.59 -6.17
N VAL A 198 10.21 -6.74 -5.83
CA VAL A 198 10.91 -5.87 -4.88
C VAL A 198 11.54 -4.68 -5.60
N LEU A 199 11.31 -3.47 -5.09
CA LEU A 199 11.81 -2.21 -5.64
C LEU A 199 12.54 -1.43 -4.53
N ASN A 200 13.55 -0.63 -4.90
CA ASN A 200 14.04 0.44 -4.02
C ASN A 200 13.15 1.69 -4.16
N LEU A 201 13.41 2.73 -3.36
CA LEU A 201 12.60 3.95 -3.36
C LEU A 201 12.55 4.63 -4.75
N THR A 202 13.67 4.73 -5.43
CA THR A 202 13.72 5.33 -6.79
C THR A 202 12.87 4.54 -7.78
N GLN A 203 12.98 3.22 -7.78
CA GLN A 203 12.21 2.34 -8.66
C GLN A 203 10.70 2.38 -8.31
N PHE A 204 10.36 2.46 -7.02
CA PHE A 204 8.97 2.62 -6.57
C PHE A 204 8.38 3.94 -7.10
N VAL A 205 9.10 5.05 -6.95
CA VAL A 205 8.68 6.34 -7.49
C VAL A 205 8.53 6.29 -9.00
N GLN A 206 9.48 5.73 -9.74
CA GLN A 206 9.41 5.60 -11.21
C GLN A 206 8.21 4.77 -11.67
N ARG A 207 7.81 3.76 -10.90
CA ARG A 207 6.66 2.91 -11.23
C ARG A 207 5.33 3.61 -11.03
N PHE A 208 5.17 4.37 -9.94
CA PHE A 208 3.88 4.87 -9.49
C PHE A 208 3.68 6.38 -9.64
N TYR A 209 4.72 7.11 -9.99
CA TYR A 209 4.64 8.54 -10.21
C TYR A 209 5.13 8.92 -11.61
N LYS A 210 4.20 9.41 -12.41
CA LYS A 210 4.49 10.09 -13.68
C LYS A 210 3.97 11.52 -13.54
N PRO A 211 4.84 12.55 -13.66
CA PRO A 211 4.35 13.92 -13.68
C PRO A 211 3.44 14.11 -14.89
N ALA A 212 2.38 14.91 -14.73
CA ALA A 212 1.58 15.35 -15.85
C ALA A 212 2.47 16.17 -16.80
N THR A 213 2.47 15.82 -18.07
CA THR A 213 3.17 16.56 -19.14
C THR A 213 2.41 17.79 -19.54
#